data_a89acfbdc928dbfad925ba1548d8f992
#
_entry.id   a89acfbdc928dbfad925ba1548d8f992
#
_cell.length_a   1.000
_cell.length_b   1.000
_cell.length_c   1.000
_cell.angle_alpha   90.00
_cell.angle_beta   90.00
_cell.angle_gamma   90.00
#
_symmetry.space_group_name_H-M   'P 1'
#
loop_
_entity.id
_entity.type
_entity.pdbx_description
1 polymer ?
#
loop_
_entity_poly.entity_id
_entity_poly.type
_entity_poly.pdbx_seq_one_letter_code
_entity_poly.pdbx_strand_id
1 'polypeptide(L)'
;MELKGQYDAKKVEDRIYRLWEDSGFFNPDHPSPRLRSGNHKPFTIIMPPANVNGNLHAGHALVMTIEDIMTRYKRMQGFKTLWLPGLDHAGFETQVVYEKKLEKEGRSRFKMTPEELYKEILQFTLENKKNIESQIRKMRASCDWSRERFTLDEDIVKIVYETFEKLRKDGLVYR
;
A
#
# COMPACT_ATOMS: atom_id res chain seq x y z
N MET A 1 0.62 38.51 6.17
CA MET A 1 1.82 37.79 5.73
C MET A 1 1.77 37.70 4.21
N GLU A 2 2.54 38.52 3.49
CA GLU A 2 2.61 38.44 2.02
C GLU A 2 3.39 37.20 1.60
N LEU A 3 2.77 36.35 0.79
CA LEU A 3 3.46 35.24 0.15
C LEU A 3 4.33 35.81 -0.98
N LYS A 4 5.64 35.88 -0.74
CA LYS A 4 6.61 36.38 -1.74
C LYS A 4 7.10 35.21 -2.60
N GLY A 5 6.87 35.32 -3.93
CA GLY A 5 7.43 34.43 -4.93
C GLY A 5 6.47 33.32 -5.40
N GLN A 6 6.94 32.57 -6.39
CA GLN A 6 6.22 31.43 -6.97
C GLN A 6 6.33 30.22 -6.04
N TYR A 7 5.23 29.44 -5.92
CA TYR A 7 5.23 28.21 -5.16
C TYR A 7 6.21 27.18 -5.75
N ASP A 8 7.13 26.69 -4.94
CA ASP A 8 8.10 25.65 -5.31
C ASP A 8 7.76 24.35 -4.56
N ALA A 9 7.02 23.47 -5.25
CA ALA A 9 6.57 22.17 -4.72
C ALA A 9 7.72 21.34 -4.15
N LYS A 10 8.86 21.30 -4.84
CA LYS A 10 10.01 20.46 -4.45
C LYS A 10 10.62 20.87 -3.11
N LYS A 11 10.54 22.15 -2.76
CA LYS A 11 11.06 22.65 -1.47
C LYS A 11 10.10 22.48 -0.31
N VAL A 12 8.82 22.32 -0.58
CA VAL A 12 7.78 22.46 0.45
C VAL A 12 7.07 21.15 0.73
N GLU A 13 6.68 20.40 -0.32
CA GLU A 13 5.72 19.31 -0.20
C GLU A 13 6.23 18.14 0.63
N ASP A 14 7.47 17.70 0.43
CA ASP A 14 8.02 16.56 1.19
C ASP A 14 8.13 16.86 2.67
N ARG A 15 8.50 18.10 3.03
CA ARG A 15 8.55 18.54 4.41
C ARG A 15 7.17 18.59 5.05
N ILE A 16 6.17 19.10 4.33
CA ILE A 16 4.80 19.18 4.84
C ILE A 16 4.21 17.78 5.01
N TYR A 17 4.44 16.88 4.05
CA TYR A 17 3.92 15.53 4.15
C TYR A 17 4.53 14.76 5.33
N ARG A 18 5.84 14.88 5.55
CA ARG A 18 6.50 14.30 6.74
C ARG A 18 5.89 14.85 8.03
N LEU A 19 5.67 16.16 8.11
CA LEU A 19 5.01 16.75 9.26
C LEU A 19 3.62 16.16 9.52
N TRP A 20 2.85 15.87 8.49
CA TRP A 20 1.54 15.23 8.63
C TRP A 20 1.66 13.77 9.07
N GLU A 21 2.56 13.00 8.46
CA GLU A 21 2.79 11.60 8.81
C GLU A 21 3.28 11.48 10.27
N ASP A 22 4.28 12.28 10.65
CA ASP A 22 4.87 12.30 11.99
C ASP A 22 3.89 12.83 13.06
N SER A 23 2.90 13.63 12.68
CA SER A 23 1.89 14.15 13.61
C SER A 23 0.99 13.06 14.20
N GLY A 24 0.93 11.87 13.56
CA GLY A 24 0.04 10.78 13.96
C GLY A 24 -1.44 10.99 13.61
N PHE A 25 -1.82 12.10 12.96
CA PHE A 25 -3.23 12.41 12.65
C PHE A 25 -3.85 11.49 11.59
N PHE A 26 -3.08 10.67 10.91
CA PHE A 26 -3.60 9.65 10.01
C PHE A 26 -4.11 8.42 10.76
N ASN A 27 -3.65 8.20 11.99
CA ASN A 27 -4.09 7.13 12.85
C ASN A 27 -5.40 7.52 13.56
N PRO A 28 -6.48 6.72 13.44
CA PRO A 28 -7.77 7.00 14.05
C PRO A 28 -7.76 6.97 15.58
N ASP A 29 -6.75 6.32 16.19
CA ASP A 29 -6.62 6.21 17.65
C ASP A 29 -5.77 7.34 18.26
N HIS A 30 -5.18 8.21 17.42
CA HIS A 30 -4.43 9.36 17.90
C HIS A 30 -5.35 10.36 18.62
N PRO A 31 -4.99 10.82 19.83
CA PRO A 31 -5.79 11.76 20.59
C PRO A 31 -5.80 13.15 19.92
N SER A 32 -6.78 13.37 19.05
CA SER A 32 -6.99 14.68 18.44
C SER A 32 -7.92 15.54 19.31
N PRO A 33 -7.66 16.83 19.49
CA PRO A 33 -8.58 17.74 20.17
C PRO A 33 -9.99 17.75 19.54
N ARG A 34 -10.11 17.53 18.25
CA ARG A 34 -11.39 17.43 17.53
C ARG A 34 -12.16 16.16 17.86
N LEU A 35 -11.47 15.05 18.17
CA LEU A 35 -12.10 13.81 18.60
C LEU A 35 -12.66 13.91 20.04
N ARG A 36 -12.18 14.86 20.87
CA ARG A 36 -12.68 15.07 22.22
C ARG A 36 -14.10 15.67 22.26
N SER A 37 -14.51 16.37 21.21
CA SER A 37 -15.80 17.07 21.12
C SER A 37 -16.68 16.62 19.96
N GLY A 38 -16.22 15.65 19.14
CA GLY A 38 -16.84 15.29 17.87
C GLY A 38 -17.60 13.97 17.88
N ASN A 39 -18.04 13.59 16.70
CA ASN A 39 -18.73 12.35 16.44
C ASN A 39 -17.71 11.18 16.41
N HIS A 40 -17.69 10.35 17.46
CA HIS A 40 -16.79 9.20 17.56
C HIS A 40 -17.19 8.00 16.68
N LYS A 41 -18.14 8.19 15.76
CA LYS A 41 -18.53 7.13 14.83
C LYS A 41 -17.34 6.74 13.95
N PRO A 42 -17.10 5.45 13.76
CA PRO A 42 -16.04 4.99 12.88
C PRO A 42 -16.39 5.24 11.41
N PHE A 43 -15.38 5.51 10.62
CA PHE A 43 -15.43 5.52 9.16
C PHE A 43 -14.17 4.88 8.63
N THR A 44 -14.29 3.83 7.83
CA THR A 44 -13.13 3.09 7.32
C THR A 44 -13.23 2.92 5.82
N ILE A 45 -12.11 3.18 5.14
CA ILE A 45 -11.89 2.79 3.75
C ILE A 45 -10.69 1.83 3.73
N ILE A 46 -10.82 0.75 3.00
CA ILE A 46 -9.71 -0.15 2.69
C ILE A 46 -9.23 0.23 1.29
N MET A 47 -7.98 0.65 1.18
CA MET A 47 -7.36 0.95 -0.11
C MET A 47 -7.29 -0.33 -0.93
N PRO A 48 -7.81 -0.36 -2.18
CA PRO A 48 -7.57 -1.49 -3.07
C PRO A 48 -6.07 -1.74 -3.23
N PRO A 49 -5.57 -2.94 -2.90
CA PRO A 49 -4.14 -3.18 -2.83
C PRO A 49 -3.52 -3.15 -4.23
N ALA A 50 -2.61 -2.21 -4.46
CA ALA A 50 -1.91 -2.10 -5.74
C ALA A 50 -0.89 -3.24 -5.90
N ASN A 51 -0.80 -3.79 -7.13
CA ASN A 51 0.17 -4.83 -7.48
C ASN A 51 1.60 -4.27 -7.48
N VAL A 52 2.51 -4.88 -6.74
CA VAL A 52 3.90 -4.43 -6.60
C VAL A 52 4.80 -4.97 -7.72
N ASN A 53 4.36 -4.86 -8.95
CA ASN A 53 5.07 -5.35 -10.14
C ASN A 53 5.45 -4.26 -11.15
N GLY A 54 5.27 -3.00 -10.80
CA GLY A 54 5.60 -1.84 -11.64
C GLY A 54 5.27 -0.51 -10.98
N ASN A 55 5.06 0.52 -11.79
CA ASN A 55 4.65 1.85 -11.30
C ASN A 55 3.13 1.98 -11.23
N LEU A 56 2.67 2.87 -10.36
CA LEU A 56 1.27 3.31 -10.37
C LEU A 56 0.95 4.02 -11.69
N HIS A 57 -0.27 3.89 -12.13
CA HIS A 57 -0.80 4.60 -13.31
C HIS A 57 -1.95 5.55 -12.91
N ALA A 58 -2.44 6.34 -13.86
CA ALA A 58 -3.48 7.34 -13.62
C ALA A 58 -4.76 6.78 -12.96
N GLY A 59 -5.12 5.52 -13.27
CA GLY A 59 -6.27 4.85 -12.62
C GLY A 59 -6.07 4.67 -11.11
N HIS A 60 -4.88 4.24 -10.68
CA HIS A 60 -4.55 4.17 -9.25
C HIS A 60 -4.61 5.56 -8.60
N ALA A 61 -4.05 6.57 -9.26
CA ALA A 61 -4.07 7.94 -8.76
C ALA A 61 -5.51 8.46 -8.58
N LEU A 62 -6.40 8.18 -9.52
CA LEU A 62 -7.80 8.57 -9.44
C LEU A 62 -8.50 7.94 -8.24
N VAL A 63 -8.39 6.62 -8.08
CA VAL A 63 -9.01 5.88 -6.95
C VAL A 63 -8.51 6.43 -5.62
N MET A 64 -7.18 6.50 -5.45
CA MET A 64 -6.58 7.00 -4.21
C MET A 64 -6.96 8.45 -3.90
N THR A 65 -7.08 9.30 -4.93
CA THR A 65 -7.52 10.70 -4.74
C THR A 65 -8.96 10.78 -4.24
N ILE A 66 -9.86 9.99 -4.81
CA ILE A 66 -11.28 9.98 -4.38
C ILE A 66 -11.38 9.47 -2.93
N GLU A 67 -10.68 8.39 -2.59
CA GLU A 67 -10.66 7.83 -1.25
C GLU A 67 -10.07 8.81 -0.23
N ASP A 68 -9.00 9.53 -0.59
CA ASP A 68 -8.38 10.53 0.27
C ASP A 68 -9.30 11.74 0.53
N ILE A 69 -10.03 12.19 -0.50
CA ILE A 69 -11.04 13.25 -0.34
C ILE A 69 -12.10 12.82 0.68
N MET A 70 -12.65 11.61 0.54
CA MET A 70 -13.67 11.09 1.46
C MET A 70 -13.11 10.95 2.89
N THR A 71 -11.90 10.43 3.02
CA THR A 71 -11.18 10.25 4.28
C THR A 71 -10.97 11.58 4.99
N ARG A 72 -10.42 12.58 4.29
CA ARG A 72 -10.20 13.93 4.83
C ARG A 72 -11.49 14.61 5.22
N TYR A 73 -12.52 14.51 4.38
CA TYR A 73 -13.84 15.06 4.67
C TYR A 73 -14.42 14.46 5.96
N LYS A 74 -14.35 13.15 6.16
CA LYS A 74 -14.81 12.49 7.38
C LYS A 74 -14.01 12.89 8.61
N ARG A 75 -12.68 13.03 8.48
CA ARG A 75 -11.85 13.57 9.58
C ARG A 75 -12.26 15.00 9.96
N MET A 76 -12.56 15.85 8.97
CA MET A 76 -13.02 17.21 9.22
C MET A 76 -14.38 17.24 9.95
N GLN A 77 -15.24 16.25 9.73
CA GLN A 77 -16.51 16.06 10.43
C GLN A 77 -16.34 15.45 11.85
N GLY A 78 -15.11 15.12 12.28
CA GLY A 78 -14.85 14.54 13.61
C GLY A 78 -15.06 13.03 13.71
N PHE A 79 -15.20 12.31 12.59
CA PHE A 79 -15.27 10.85 12.62
C PHE A 79 -13.93 10.24 13.00
N LYS A 80 -13.98 9.10 13.69
CA LYS A 80 -12.82 8.23 13.90
C LYS A 80 -12.51 7.51 12.57
N THR A 81 -11.59 8.08 11.78
CA THR A 81 -11.42 7.72 10.37
C THR A 81 -10.15 6.93 10.13
N LEU A 82 -10.29 5.72 9.62
CA LEU A 82 -9.20 4.87 9.14
C LEU A 82 -9.23 4.79 7.61
N TRP A 83 -8.13 5.12 6.96
CA TRP A 83 -7.84 4.71 5.60
C TRP A 83 -6.68 3.72 5.64
N LEU A 84 -7.01 2.45 5.43
CA LEU A 84 -6.08 1.33 5.58
C LEU A 84 -5.34 1.10 4.26
N PRO A 85 -4.02 1.35 4.20
CA PRO A 85 -3.23 1.05 3.01
C PRO A 85 -2.93 -0.44 2.91
N GLY A 86 -2.89 -0.95 1.68
CA GLY A 86 -2.52 -2.32 1.39
C GLY A 86 -1.81 -2.43 0.05
N LEU A 87 -0.96 -3.45 -0.08
CA LEU A 87 -0.23 -3.78 -1.31
C LEU A 87 -0.33 -5.28 -1.59
N ASP A 88 -0.34 -5.63 -2.88
CA ASP A 88 -0.44 -7.01 -3.33
C ASP A 88 0.84 -7.43 -4.06
N HIS A 89 1.41 -8.57 -3.68
CA HIS A 89 2.55 -9.15 -4.39
C HIS A 89 2.18 -9.68 -5.78
N ALA A 90 0.88 -9.89 -6.06
CA ALA A 90 0.34 -10.29 -7.36
C ALA A 90 1.07 -11.48 -8.00
N GLY A 91 1.31 -12.51 -7.23
CA GLY A 91 2.09 -13.72 -7.50
C GLY A 91 2.43 -14.03 -8.96
N PHE A 92 1.44 -14.50 -9.73
CA PHE A 92 1.63 -14.88 -11.12
C PHE A 92 2.04 -13.70 -12.02
N GLU A 93 1.38 -12.56 -11.91
CA GLU A 93 1.66 -11.37 -12.73
C GLU A 93 3.07 -10.85 -12.47
N THR A 94 3.48 -10.83 -11.21
CA THR A 94 4.84 -10.40 -10.81
C THR A 94 5.90 -11.35 -11.37
N GLN A 95 5.63 -12.66 -11.33
CA GLN A 95 6.53 -13.65 -11.95
C GLN A 95 6.68 -13.40 -13.45
N VAL A 96 5.58 -13.19 -14.18
CA VAL A 96 5.63 -12.90 -15.63
C VAL A 96 6.43 -11.63 -15.92
N VAL A 97 6.24 -10.58 -15.13
CA VAL A 97 7.01 -9.32 -15.28
C VAL A 97 8.50 -9.57 -15.03
N TYR A 98 8.82 -10.35 -13.99
CA TYR A 98 10.20 -10.68 -13.66
C TYR A 98 10.86 -11.55 -14.74
N GLU A 99 10.18 -12.56 -15.28
CA GLU A 99 10.68 -13.39 -16.37
C GLU A 99 11.02 -12.57 -17.62
N LYS A 100 10.16 -11.61 -17.99
CA LYS A 100 10.47 -10.66 -19.07
C LYS A 100 11.71 -9.79 -18.79
N LYS A 101 11.98 -9.49 -17.53
CA LYS A 101 13.23 -8.81 -17.12
C LYS A 101 14.42 -9.73 -17.34
N LEU A 102 14.35 -10.99 -16.89
CA LEU A 102 15.40 -11.99 -17.11
C LEU A 102 15.73 -12.16 -18.59
N GLU A 103 14.72 -12.26 -19.45
CA GLU A 103 14.90 -12.39 -20.91
C GLU A 103 15.67 -11.20 -21.49
N LYS A 104 15.37 -9.96 -21.06
CA LYS A 104 16.09 -8.76 -21.49
C LYS A 104 17.54 -8.75 -21.03
N GLU A 105 17.84 -9.42 -19.91
CA GLU A 105 19.19 -9.60 -19.37
C GLU A 105 19.93 -10.81 -20.01
N GLY A 106 19.30 -11.51 -20.97
CA GLY A 106 19.84 -12.72 -21.57
C GLY A 106 19.83 -13.94 -20.64
N ARG A 107 19.05 -13.91 -19.58
CA ARG A 107 18.86 -14.96 -18.57
C ARG A 107 17.57 -15.71 -18.83
N SER A 108 17.46 -16.92 -18.27
CA SER A 108 16.26 -17.74 -18.39
C SER A 108 15.95 -18.45 -17.07
N ARG A 109 14.68 -18.43 -16.65
CA ARG A 109 14.22 -19.18 -15.47
C ARG A 109 14.52 -20.67 -15.54
N PHE A 110 14.56 -21.25 -16.74
CA PHE A 110 14.85 -22.67 -16.93
C PHE A 110 16.30 -23.07 -16.63
N LYS A 111 17.17 -22.09 -16.40
CA LYS A 111 18.57 -22.28 -15.98
C LYS A 111 18.77 -21.99 -14.49
N MET A 112 17.69 -21.78 -13.76
CA MET A 112 17.70 -21.45 -12.33
C MET A 112 17.02 -22.56 -11.54
N THR A 113 17.40 -22.73 -10.29
CA THR A 113 16.65 -23.56 -9.35
C THR A 113 15.37 -22.81 -8.92
N PRO A 114 14.32 -23.53 -8.47
CA PRO A 114 13.13 -22.87 -7.92
C PRO A 114 13.44 -21.91 -6.78
N GLU A 115 14.40 -22.26 -5.92
CA GLU A 115 14.80 -21.46 -4.76
C GLU A 115 15.50 -20.16 -5.19
N GLU A 116 16.37 -20.21 -6.20
CA GLU A 116 17.02 -19.04 -6.77
C GLU A 116 16.00 -18.11 -7.41
N LEU A 117 15.10 -18.66 -8.23
CA LEU A 117 14.04 -17.89 -8.87
C LEU A 117 13.13 -17.21 -7.84
N TYR A 118 12.69 -17.96 -6.81
CA TYR A 118 11.87 -17.42 -5.73
C TYR A 118 12.56 -16.26 -5.02
N LYS A 119 13.83 -16.44 -4.67
CA LYS A 119 14.59 -15.41 -3.96
C LYS A 119 14.75 -14.12 -4.77
N GLU A 120 14.99 -14.24 -6.06
CA GLU A 120 15.13 -13.08 -6.95
C GLU A 120 13.78 -12.39 -7.17
N ILE A 121 12.68 -13.13 -7.35
CA ILE A 121 11.33 -12.56 -7.46
C ILE A 121 10.93 -11.87 -6.16
N LEU A 122 11.22 -12.46 -5.00
CA LEU A 122 10.93 -11.84 -3.71
C LEU A 122 11.68 -10.52 -3.55
N GLN A 123 12.97 -10.49 -3.89
CA GLN A 123 13.75 -9.26 -3.85
C GLN A 123 13.17 -8.18 -4.78
N PHE A 124 12.84 -8.54 -6.01
CA PHE A 124 12.20 -7.66 -6.97
C PHE A 124 10.87 -7.11 -6.45
N THR A 125 10.06 -7.96 -5.83
CA THR A 125 8.76 -7.59 -5.22
C THR A 125 8.94 -6.58 -4.09
N LEU A 126 9.90 -6.81 -3.20
CA LEU A 126 10.18 -5.90 -2.08
C LEU A 126 10.73 -4.54 -2.53
N GLU A 127 11.51 -4.51 -3.60
CA GLU A 127 11.99 -3.26 -4.21
C GLU A 127 10.83 -2.46 -4.82
N ASN A 128 9.93 -3.14 -5.56
CA ASN A 128 8.75 -2.51 -6.12
C ASN A 128 7.77 -2.03 -5.02
N LYS A 129 7.62 -2.79 -3.92
CA LYS A 129 6.83 -2.37 -2.77
C LYS A 129 7.26 -0.98 -2.28
N LYS A 130 8.55 -0.78 -2.03
CA LYS A 130 9.12 0.51 -1.61
C LYS A 130 8.87 1.62 -2.64
N ASN A 131 8.97 1.30 -3.92
CA ASN A 131 8.70 2.25 -5.00
C ASN A 131 7.22 2.70 -4.99
N ILE A 132 6.28 1.76 -4.91
CA ILE A 132 4.84 2.03 -4.85
C ILE A 132 4.49 2.88 -3.61
N GLU A 133 4.98 2.50 -2.42
CA GLU A 133 4.81 3.29 -1.20
C GLU A 133 5.30 4.74 -1.36
N SER A 134 6.47 4.91 -1.99
CA SER A 134 7.01 6.23 -2.31
C SER A 134 6.10 7.03 -3.25
N GLN A 135 5.50 6.38 -4.26
CA GLN A 135 4.57 7.01 -5.18
C GLN A 135 3.27 7.43 -4.48
N ILE A 136 2.72 6.58 -3.62
CA ILE A 136 1.54 6.88 -2.81
C ILE A 136 1.83 8.09 -1.88
N ARG A 137 3.00 8.12 -1.23
CA ARG A 137 3.43 9.28 -0.42
C ARG A 137 3.57 10.55 -1.26
N LYS A 138 4.08 10.45 -2.48
CA LYS A 138 4.15 11.60 -3.40
C LYS A 138 2.77 12.14 -3.80
N MET A 139 1.76 11.29 -3.83
CA MET A 139 0.35 11.71 -4.01
C MET A 139 -0.24 12.36 -2.75
N ARG A 140 0.51 12.41 -1.66
CA ARG A 140 0.08 12.99 -0.37
C ARG A 140 -1.10 12.25 0.27
N ALA A 141 -1.20 10.95 0.01
CA ALA A 141 -2.23 10.10 0.57
C ALA A 141 -2.21 10.12 2.12
N SER A 142 -3.34 10.40 2.74
CA SER A 142 -3.45 10.50 4.20
C SER A 142 -3.85 9.18 4.86
N CYS A 143 -3.33 8.07 4.36
CA CYS A 143 -3.57 6.74 4.91
C CYS A 143 -2.73 6.47 6.17
N ASP A 144 -3.17 5.51 6.98
CA ASP A 144 -2.48 5.12 8.21
C ASP A 144 -1.38 4.10 7.91
N TRP A 145 -0.18 4.58 7.63
CA TRP A 145 0.99 3.75 7.33
C TRP A 145 1.38 2.80 8.47
N SER A 146 1.02 3.09 9.70
CA SER A 146 1.31 2.21 10.85
C SER A 146 0.53 0.89 10.79
N ARG A 147 -0.51 0.84 9.95
CA ARG A 147 -1.39 -0.31 9.75
C ARG A 147 -1.32 -0.89 8.35
N GLU A 148 -0.34 -0.46 7.56
CA GLU A 148 -0.13 -1.03 6.23
C GLU A 148 -0.13 -2.57 6.27
N ARG A 149 -0.77 -3.17 5.25
CA ARG A 149 -0.78 -4.63 5.07
C ARG A 149 -0.24 -4.99 3.71
N PHE A 150 0.54 -6.05 3.68
CA PHE A 150 1.09 -6.62 2.46
C PHE A 150 0.77 -8.10 2.38
N THR A 151 0.39 -8.59 1.22
CA THR A 151 -0.05 -9.98 1.05
C THR A 151 1.03 -11.02 1.34
N LEU A 152 2.31 -10.63 1.46
CA LEU A 152 3.40 -11.48 1.94
C LEU A 152 3.79 -11.23 3.41
N ASP A 153 2.99 -10.49 4.19
CA ASP A 153 3.19 -10.43 5.63
C ASP A 153 3.07 -11.84 6.23
N GLU A 154 3.95 -12.19 7.17
CA GLU A 154 4.06 -13.56 7.70
C GLU A 154 2.74 -14.10 8.27
N ASP A 155 1.99 -13.26 8.98
CA ASP A 155 0.69 -13.60 9.54
C ASP A 155 -0.36 -13.86 8.44
N ILE A 156 -0.33 -13.10 7.35
CA ILE A 156 -1.23 -13.30 6.21
C ILE A 156 -0.88 -14.60 5.48
N VAL A 157 0.39 -14.84 5.21
CA VAL A 157 0.86 -16.08 4.58
C VAL A 157 0.44 -17.29 5.41
N LYS A 158 0.60 -17.24 6.73
CA LYS A 158 0.16 -18.30 7.65
C LYS A 158 -1.34 -18.58 7.52
N ILE A 159 -2.18 -17.53 7.54
CA ILE A 159 -3.64 -17.66 7.38
C ILE A 159 -4.00 -18.31 6.04
N VAL A 160 -3.30 -17.96 4.96
CA VAL A 160 -3.52 -18.56 3.64
C VAL A 160 -3.24 -20.08 3.67
N TYR A 161 -2.12 -20.50 4.25
CA TYR A 161 -1.80 -21.93 4.39
C TYR A 161 -2.81 -22.67 5.26
N GLU A 162 -3.17 -22.12 6.40
CA GLU A 162 -4.18 -22.72 7.30
C GLU A 162 -5.55 -22.87 6.60
N THR A 163 -5.94 -21.84 5.84
CA THR A 163 -7.19 -21.85 5.06
C THR A 163 -7.13 -22.91 3.97
N PHE A 164 -6.03 -23.01 3.23
CA PHE A 164 -5.84 -24.02 2.19
C PHE A 164 -5.91 -25.44 2.76
N GLU A 165 -5.24 -25.69 3.89
CA GLU A 165 -5.29 -27.00 4.56
C GLU A 165 -6.70 -27.36 5.05
N LYS A 166 -7.46 -26.38 5.55
CA LYS A 166 -8.86 -26.58 5.92
C LYS A 166 -9.70 -26.96 4.71
N LEU A 167 -9.61 -26.20 3.60
CA LEU A 167 -10.33 -26.50 2.37
C LEU A 167 -9.97 -27.88 1.81
N ARG A 168 -8.70 -28.29 1.90
CA ARG A 168 -8.25 -29.62 1.50
C ARG A 168 -8.89 -30.72 2.35
N LYS A 169 -8.94 -30.55 3.69
CA LYS A 169 -9.57 -31.49 4.61
C LYS A 169 -11.07 -31.63 4.38
N ASP A 170 -11.73 -30.51 4.02
CA ASP A 170 -13.17 -30.46 3.73
C ASP A 170 -13.51 -31.00 2.32
N GLY A 171 -12.52 -31.47 1.55
CA GLY A 171 -12.71 -32.01 0.19
C GLY A 171 -13.08 -30.97 -0.87
N LEU A 172 -12.87 -29.67 -0.59
CA LEU A 172 -13.18 -28.58 -1.50
C LEU A 172 -12.03 -28.25 -2.46
N VAL A 173 -10.84 -28.81 -2.23
CA VAL A 173 -9.69 -28.72 -3.12
C VAL A 173 -9.51 -30.06 -3.83
N TYR A 174 -9.48 -30.01 -5.16
CA TYR A 174 -9.29 -31.18 -6.03
C TYR A 174 -8.30 -30.85 -7.15
N ARG A 175 -7.73 -31.89 -7.76
CA ARG A 175 -6.83 -31.80 -8.92
C ARG A 175 -7.58 -32.12 -10.19
#